data_fbc5e9558a5ff3abe0ff3c25db0593d1
#
_entry.id   fbc5e9558a5ff3abe0ff3c25db0593d1
#
_cell.length_a   1.000
_cell.length_b   1.000
_cell.length_c   1.000
_cell.angle_alpha   90.00
_cell.angle_beta   90.00
_cell.angle_gamma   90.00
#
_symmetry.space_group_name_H-M   'P 1'
#
loop_
_entity.id
_entity.type
_entity.pdbx_description
1 polymer ?
#
loop_
_entity_poly.entity_id
_entity_poly.type
_entity_poly.pdbx_seq_one_letter_code
_entity_poly.pdbx_strand_id
1 'polypeptide(L)'
;GVPILIQNRDPKVIIDTVRNIAPTFGAIKLEDIKAPECFEIEDVLDAELDIPVMHDDQHGTAVVVLAALLNATRFSGLMLKKSVVGVVGLGAAGMGISKLLLSYGVKNVIGTDLDVTACDRLSAAGGAVGSLDEVMKKAHIVIATTGCPGLIKPEMVRKGSVVLALSNPNPEITPDLALQAGASFAADGKSVNNALAFPGLFRGALNVRATRINNKMKIAAALSIARHAEENELVPSLLHPDVHKDVTAAVERAALESGVIKHWD
;
A
#
# COMPACT_ATOMS: atom_id res chain seq x y z
N GLY A 1 15.57 -7.95 13.04
CA GLY A 1 15.54 -8.58 11.71
C GLY A 1 16.95 -8.94 11.25
N VAL A 2 17.03 -9.92 10.35
CA VAL A 2 18.28 -10.34 9.71
C VAL A 2 18.11 -10.15 8.22
N PRO A 3 18.89 -9.28 7.54
CA PRO A 3 18.80 -9.09 6.10
C PRO A 3 19.41 -10.30 5.38
N ILE A 4 18.68 -10.84 4.38
CA ILE A 4 19.13 -11.92 3.50
C ILE A 4 19.11 -11.37 2.08
N LEU A 5 20.28 -11.20 1.48
CA LEU A 5 20.42 -10.72 0.11
C LEU A 5 20.49 -11.90 -0.86
N ILE A 6 19.57 -11.96 -1.81
CA ILE A 6 19.51 -13.00 -2.83
C ILE A 6 19.91 -12.37 -4.16
N GLN A 7 21.00 -12.84 -4.75
CA GLN A 7 21.51 -12.31 -6.03
C GLN A 7 20.65 -12.77 -7.23
N ASN A 8 20.11 -13.97 -7.16
CA ASN A 8 19.30 -14.54 -8.25
C ASN A 8 17.88 -13.92 -8.21
N ARG A 9 17.37 -13.55 -9.39
CA ARG A 9 16.04 -12.93 -9.56
C ARG A 9 14.97 -13.91 -10.04
N ASP A 10 15.33 -15.17 -10.26
CA ASP A 10 14.36 -16.22 -10.62
C ASP A 10 13.40 -16.46 -9.46
N PRO A 11 12.07 -16.31 -9.66
CA PRO A 11 11.07 -16.52 -8.61
C PRO A 11 11.22 -17.87 -7.90
N LYS A 12 11.51 -18.94 -8.66
CA LYS A 12 11.69 -20.27 -8.09
C LYS A 12 12.87 -20.33 -7.14
N VAL A 13 13.99 -19.71 -7.49
CA VAL A 13 15.18 -19.68 -6.61
C VAL A 13 14.91 -18.88 -5.35
N ILE A 14 14.17 -17.75 -5.45
CA ILE A 14 13.79 -16.94 -4.30
C ILE A 14 12.87 -17.76 -3.38
N ILE A 15 11.82 -18.39 -3.94
CA ILE A 15 10.86 -19.22 -3.20
C ILE A 15 11.60 -20.37 -2.48
N ASP A 16 12.43 -21.13 -3.19
CA ASP A 16 13.17 -22.26 -2.63
C ASP A 16 14.15 -21.81 -1.53
N THR A 17 14.80 -20.64 -1.71
CA THR A 17 15.68 -20.08 -0.69
C THR A 17 14.89 -19.73 0.58
N VAL A 18 13.77 -19.00 0.43
CA VAL A 18 12.94 -18.61 1.58
C VAL A 18 12.37 -19.81 2.30
N ARG A 19 11.88 -20.84 1.59
CA ARG A 19 11.43 -22.11 2.19
C ARG A 19 12.50 -22.75 3.07
N ASN A 20 13.72 -22.83 2.56
CA ASN A 20 14.82 -23.49 3.27
C ASN A 20 15.25 -22.75 4.55
N ILE A 21 15.14 -21.42 4.57
CA ILE A 21 15.52 -20.62 5.74
C ILE A 21 14.34 -20.33 6.70
N ALA A 22 13.10 -20.47 6.23
CA ALA A 22 11.89 -20.14 6.99
C ALA A 22 11.82 -20.76 8.40
N PRO A 23 12.29 -22.00 8.66
CA PRO A 23 12.29 -22.57 10.01
C PRO A 23 13.10 -21.78 11.04
N THR A 24 13.99 -20.91 10.61
CA THR A 24 14.79 -20.03 11.48
C THR A 24 14.03 -18.79 11.96
N PHE A 25 12.97 -18.42 11.25
CA PHE A 25 12.31 -17.11 11.41
C PHE A 25 10.86 -17.22 11.87
N GLY A 26 10.38 -16.20 12.55
CA GLY A 26 8.97 -16.07 12.92
C GLY A 26 8.11 -15.36 11.87
N ALA A 27 8.74 -14.65 10.90
CA ALA A 27 8.08 -13.97 9.80
C ALA A 27 9.09 -13.66 8.69
N ILE A 28 8.60 -13.45 7.47
CA ILE A 28 9.40 -13.09 6.28
C ILE A 28 8.90 -11.77 5.71
N LYS A 29 9.79 -10.77 5.63
CA LYS A 29 9.55 -9.53 4.88
C LYS A 29 10.23 -9.66 3.52
N LEU A 30 9.44 -9.62 2.44
CA LEU A 30 9.94 -9.52 1.07
C LEU A 30 10.07 -8.03 0.72
N GLU A 31 11.13 -7.66 0.02
CA GLU A 31 11.43 -6.28 -0.35
C GLU A 31 12.23 -6.22 -1.66
N ASP A 32 12.10 -5.15 -2.41
CA ASP A 32 12.81 -4.89 -3.67
C ASP A 32 12.62 -5.97 -4.76
N ILE A 33 11.51 -6.69 -4.73
CA ILE A 33 11.14 -7.65 -5.77
C ILE A 33 10.15 -6.97 -6.74
N LYS A 34 10.51 -6.95 -8.02
CA LYS A 34 9.67 -6.29 -9.04
C LYS A 34 8.35 -7.02 -9.27
N ALA A 35 7.32 -6.29 -9.67
CA ALA A 35 6.14 -6.86 -10.30
C ALA A 35 6.45 -7.28 -11.74
N PRO A 36 5.87 -8.40 -12.24
CA PRO A 36 4.85 -9.22 -11.58
C PRO A 36 5.38 -10.31 -10.63
N GLU A 37 6.69 -10.58 -10.60
CA GLU A 37 7.32 -11.70 -9.88
C GLU A 37 7.02 -11.63 -8.36
N CYS A 38 6.94 -10.44 -7.78
CA CYS A 38 6.64 -10.27 -6.35
C CYS A 38 5.28 -10.86 -5.95
N PHE A 39 4.30 -10.86 -6.85
CA PHE A 39 2.96 -11.42 -6.58
C PHE A 39 3.03 -12.94 -6.46
N GLU A 40 3.66 -13.60 -7.42
CA GLU A 40 3.82 -15.06 -7.43
C GLU A 40 4.61 -15.54 -6.21
N ILE A 41 5.74 -14.87 -5.91
CA ILE A 41 6.61 -15.24 -4.79
C ILE A 41 5.86 -15.12 -3.45
N GLU A 42 5.15 -14.00 -3.24
CA GLU A 42 4.38 -13.78 -2.02
C GLU A 42 3.23 -14.78 -1.89
N ASP A 43 2.42 -14.94 -2.96
CA ASP A 43 1.26 -15.83 -2.96
C ASP A 43 1.65 -17.29 -2.66
N VAL A 44 2.74 -17.79 -3.26
CA VAL A 44 3.24 -19.15 -3.01
C VAL A 44 3.73 -19.30 -1.58
N LEU A 45 4.55 -18.36 -1.09
CA LEU A 45 5.12 -18.44 0.25
C LEU A 45 4.07 -18.24 1.36
N ASP A 46 3.09 -17.33 1.18
CA ASP A 46 2.00 -17.14 2.15
C ASP A 46 1.06 -18.35 2.20
N ALA A 47 0.91 -19.08 1.09
CA ALA A 47 0.10 -20.30 1.04
C ALA A 47 0.79 -21.50 1.69
N GLU A 48 2.11 -21.59 1.62
CA GLU A 48 2.87 -22.76 2.05
C GLU A 48 3.46 -22.66 3.46
N LEU A 49 3.77 -21.42 3.90
CA LEU A 49 4.41 -21.21 5.18
C LEU A 49 3.38 -20.90 6.28
N ASP A 50 3.61 -21.48 7.45
CA ASP A 50 2.81 -21.21 8.65
C ASP A 50 3.28 -19.98 9.45
N ILE A 51 4.04 -19.10 8.83
CA ILE A 51 4.53 -17.85 9.40
C ILE A 51 4.16 -16.70 8.46
N PRO A 52 3.98 -15.46 8.95
CA PRO A 52 3.62 -14.34 8.09
C PRO A 52 4.67 -14.08 7.01
N VAL A 53 4.22 -13.99 5.77
CA VAL A 53 5.00 -13.50 4.64
C VAL A 53 4.34 -12.23 4.12
N MET A 54 5.11 -11.17 3.87
CA MET A 54 4.55 -9.92 3.36
C MET A 54 5.58 -9.17 2.50
N HIS A 55 5.18 -8.79 1.29
CA HIS A 55 5.96 -7.92 0.43
C HIS A 55 5.70 -6.44 0.77
N ASP A 56 6.72 -5.75 1.26
CA ASP A 56 6.58 -4.41 1.85
C ASP A 56 6.23 -3.34 0.82
N ASP A 57 6.81 -3.39 -0.40
CA ASP A 57 6.52 -2.42 -1.46
C ASP A 57 5.06 -2.48 -1.94
N GLN A 58 4.38 -3.62 -1.77
CA GLN A 58 2.95 -3.73 -1.98
C GLN A 58 2.17 -3.23 -0.77
N HIS A 59 2.39 -3.87 0.37
CA HIS A 59 1.46 -3.81 1.51
C HIS A 59 1.83 -2.74 2.53
N GLY A 60 3.13 -2.51 2.80
CA GLY A 60 3.57 -1.40 3.64
C GLY A 60 3.18 -0.07 3.02
N THR A 61 3.45 0.08 1.72
CA THR A 61 3.03 1.26 0.94
C THR A 61 1.50 1.42 0.96
N ALA A 62 0.74 0.35 0.70
CA ALA A 62 -0.73 0.42 0.71
C ALA A 62 -1.31 0.87 2.06
N VAL A 63 -0.75 0.40 3.17
CA VAL A 63 -1.17 0.77 4.52
C VAL A 63 -0.95 2.26 4.77
N VAL A 64 0.23 2.78 4.44
CA VAL A 64 0.53 4.20 4.68
C VAL A 64 -0.25 5.09 3.72
N VAL A 65 -0.46 4.68 2.47
CA VAL A 65 -1.33 5.40 1.53
C VAL A 65 -2.77 5.43 2.02
N LEU A 66 -3.32 4.33 2.53
CA LEU A 66 -4.66 4.35 3.12
C LEU A 66 -4.74 5.32 4.31
N ALA A 67 -3.75 5.33 5.19
CA ALA A 67 -3.67 6.28 6.30
C ALA A 67 -3.64 7.74 5.80
N ALA A 68 -2.79 8.03 4.81
CA ALA A 68 -2.71 9.35 4.19
C ALA A 68 -4.03 9.79 3.55
N LEU A 69 -4.72 8.88 2.85
CA LEU A 69 -6.02 9.17 2.22
C LEU A 69 -7.13 9.45 3.24
N LEU A 70 -7.13 8.79 4.39
CA LEU A 70 -8.09 9.06 5.46
C LEU A 70 -7.99 10.52 5.93
N ASN A 71 -6.78 11.05 6.04
CA ASN A 71 -6.54 12.43 6.45
C ASN A 71 -6.73 13.41 5.26
N ALA A 72 -6.19 13.12 4.08
CA ALA A 72 -6.36 13.96 2.89
C ALA A 72 -7.84 14.17 2.53
N THR A 73 -8.66 13.13 2.63
CA THR A 73 -10.10 13.24 2.34
C THR A 73 -10.84 14.06 3.41
N ARG A 74 -10.39 14.01 4.66
CA ARG A 74 -10.92 14.87 5.73
C ARG A 74 -10.60 16.34 5.46
N PHE A 75 -9.37 16.66 5.02
CA PHE A 75 -8.96 18.05 4.71
C PHE A 75 -9.67 18.59 3.46
N SER A 76 -9.89 17.75 2.46
CA SER A 76 -10.56 18.15 1.22
C SER A 76 -12.09 18.07 1.26
N GLY A 77 -12.68 17.64 2.38
CA GLY A 77 -14.13 17.44 2.50
C GLY A 77 -14.69 16.28 1.67
N LEU A 78 -13.83 15.39 1.17
CA LEU A 78 -14.23 14.22 0.41
C LEU A 78 -14.57 13.05 1.35
N MET A 79 -15.37 12.13 0.85
CA MET A 79 -15.66 10.85 1.53
C MET A 79 -14.98 9.71 0.78
N LEU A 80 -13.89 9.15 1.33
CA LEU A 80 -13.06 8.15 0.65
C LEU A 80 -13.89 7.00 0.04
N LYS A 81 -14.80 6.40 0.82
CA LYS A 81 -15.64 5.27 0.35
C LYS A 81 -16.66 5.62 -0.73
N LYS A 82 -16.97 6.90 -0.92
CA LYS A 82 -17.90 7.40 -1.95
C LYS A 82 -17.16 8.00 -3.14
N SER A 83 -15.86 8.22 -3.01
CA SER A 83 -15.03 8.81 -4.06
C SER A 83 -14.70 7.78 -5.14
N VAL A 84 -14.45 8.28 -6.34
CA VAL A 84 -13.75 7.52 -7.40
C VAL A 84 -12.26 7.70 -7.13
N VAL A 85 -11.55 6.60 -6.91
CA VAL A 85 -10.10 6.60 -6.71
C VAL A 85 -9.44 6.08 -7.97
N GLY A 86 -8.63 6.94 -8.59
CA GLY A 86 -7.82 6.62 -9.76
C GLY A 86 -6.42 6.15 -9.34
N VAL A 87 -5.96 5.04 -9.89
CA VAL A 87 -4.61 4.51 -9.66
C VAL A 87 -3.87 4.47 -11.00
N VAL A 88 -2.82 5.26 -11.11
CA VAL A 88 -1.96 5.36 -12.30
C VAL A 88 -0.66 4.62 -12.02
N GLY A 89 -0.44 3.51 -12.74
CA GLY A 89 0.60 2.53 -12.45
C GLY A 89 0.09 1.41 -11.55
N LEU A 90 0.05 0.18 -12.08
CA LEU A 90 -0.48 -1.03 -11.43
C LEU A 90 0.62 -2.07 -11.16
N GLY A 91 1.83 -1.57 -10.88
CA GLY A 91 2.93 -2.36 -10.36
C GLY A 91 2.69 -2.83 -8.91
N ALA A 92 3.75 -3.20 -8.19
CA ALA A 92 3.65 -3.69 -6.81
C ALA A 92 2.83 -2.73 -5.91
N ALA A 93 3.23 -1.47 -5.82
CA ALA A 93 2.55 -0.47 -5.00
C ALA A 93 1.11 -0.21 -5.45
N GLY A 94 0.88 0.06 -6.74
CA GLY A 94 -0.46 0.38 -7.25
C GLY A 94 -1.46 -0.76 -7.07
N MET A 95 -1.05 -2.01 -7.28
CA MET A 95 -1.89 -3.19 -7.01
C MET A 95 -2.15 -3.39 -5.52
N GLY A 96 -1.12 -3.25 -4.67
CA GLY A 96 -1.27 -3.32 -3.21
C GLY A 96 -2.28 -2.28 -2.70
N ILE A 97 -2.14 -1.03 -3.14
CA ILE A 97 -3.04 0.09 -2.81
C ILE A 97 -4.47 -0.23 -3.28
N SER A 98 -4.64 -0.63 -4.54
CA SER A 98 -5.96 -0.93 -5.11
C SER A 98 -6.69 -2.04 -4.34
N LYS A 99 -6.02 -3.16 -4.08
CA LYS A 99 -6.56 -4.28 -3.31
C LYS A 99 -6.96 -3.86 -1.88
N LEU A 100 -6.12 -3.07 -1.20
CA LEU A 100 -6.41 -2.62 0.17
C LEU A 100 -7.58 -1.63 0.21
N LEU A 101 -7.68 -0.70 -0.75
CA LEU A 101 -8.79 0.24 -0.87
C LEU A 101 -10.12 -0.47 -1.12
N LEU A 102 -10.15 -1.45 -2.03
CA LEU A 102 -11.32 -2.30 -2.27
C LEU A 102 -11.72 -3.06 -0.99
N SER A 103 -10.76 -3.65 -0.29
CA SER A 103 -10.99 -4.34 0.98
C SER A 103 -11.46 -3.40 2.10
N TYR A 104 -11.03 -2.14 2.10
CA TYR A 104 -11.51 -1.11 3.02
C TYR A 104 -12.95 -0.66 2.73
N GLY A 105 -13.47 -0.97 1.55
CA GLY A 105 -14.83 -0.66 1.11
C GLY A 105 -14.96 0.56 0.20
N VAL A 106 -13.87 0.96 -0.46
CA VAL A 106 -13.94 1.90 -1.58
C VAL A 106 -14.54 1.16 -2.79
N LYS A 107 -15.70 1.62 -3.25
CA LYS A 107 -16.46 0.91 -4.29
C LYS A 107 -15.95 1.18 -5.71
N ASN A 108 -15.38 2.35 -5.95
CA ASN A 108 -15.02 2.83 -7.27
C ASN A 108 -13.51 3.06 -7.34
N VAL A 109 -12.75 2.00 -7.58
CA VAL A 109 -11.33 2.04 -7.93
C VAL A 109 -11.21 1.85 -9.43
N ILE A 110 -10.60 2.81 -10.13
CA ILE A 110 -10.29 2.73 -11.56
C ILE A 110 -8.79 2.88 -11.76
N GLY A 111 -8.18 1.99 -12.52
CA GLY A 111 -6.73 2.03 -12.73
C GLY A 111 -6.34 2.04 -14.20
N THR A 112 -5.07 2.38 -14.44
CA THR A 112 -4.43 2.34 -15.74
C THR A 112 -2.98 1.91 -15.61
N ASP A 113 -2.52 1.12 -16.57
CA ASP A 113 -1.12 0.74 -16.75
C ASP A 113 -0.85 0.52 -18.24
N LEU A 114 0.41 0.54 -18.64
CA LEU A 114 0.85 0.15 -20.00
C LEU A 114 0.84 -1.39 -20.16
N ASP A 115 1.01 -2.13 -19.07
CA ASP A 115 0.93 -3.59 -19.06
C ASP A 115 -0.52 -4.04 -18.93
N VAL A 116 -1.03 -4.67 -20.01
CA VAL A 116 -2.39 -5.23 -20.05
C VAL A 116 -2.61 -6.25 -18.94
N THR A 117 -1.61 -7.06 -18.62
CA THR A 117 -1.72 -8.07 -17.55
C THR A 117 -1.86 -7.44 -16.17
N ALA A 118 -1.30 -6.25 -15.94
CA ALA A 118 -1.53 -5.48 -14.73
C ALA A 118 -2.98 -4.95 -14.65
N CYS A 119 -3.52 -4.51 -15.78
CA CYS A 119 -4.93 -4.12 -15.90
C CYS A 119 -5.88 -5.29 -15.63
N ASP A 120 -5.58 -6.47 -16.17
CA ASP A 120 -6.36 -7.70 -15.93
C ASP A 120 -6.34 -8.10 -14.45
N ARG A 121 -5.19 -7.98 -13.79
CA ARG A 121 -5.09 -8.21 -12.32
C ARG A 121 -5.98 -7.26 -11.52
N LEU A 122 -6.04 -5.98 -11.90
CA LEU A 122 -6.95 -5.03 -11.24
C LEU A 122 -8.41 -5.40 -11.45
N SER A 123 -8.79 -5.76 -12.68
CA SER A 123 -10.16 -6.22 -13.01
C SER A 123 -10.54 -7.45 -12.20
N ALA A 124 -9.66 -8.44 -12.09
CA ALA A 124 -9.86 -9.63 -11.29
C ALA A 124 -10.01 -9.33 -9.79
N ALA A 125 -9.36 -8.25 -9.30
CA ALA A 125 -9.51 -7.78 -7.92
C ALA A 125 -10.80 -6.97 -7.67
N GLY A 126 -11.60 -6.69 -8.70
CA GLY A 126 -12.85 -5.94 -8.60
C GLY A 126 -12.74 -4.45 -8.89
N GLY A 127 -11.61 -3.98 -9.40
CA GLY A 127 -11.43 -2.62 -9.89
C GLY A 127 -11.85 -2.47 -11.36
N ALA A 128 -12.03 -1.24 -11.81
CA ALA A 128 -12.25 -0.90 -13.20
C ALA A 128 -10.94 -0.51 -13.90
N VAL A 129 -10.89 -0.66 -15.21
CA VAL A 129 -9.75 -0.24 -16.03
C VAL A 129 -10.18 0.86 -17.00
N GLY A 130 -9.30 1.81 -17.26
CA GLY A 130 -9.51 2.87 -18.23
C GLY A 130 -8.20 3.42 -18.78
N SER A 131 -8.28 4.26 -19.78
CA SER A 131 -7.13 5.04 -20.25
C SER A 131 -6.70 6.07 -19.19
N LEU A 132 -5.47 6.58 -19.29
CA LEU A 132 -4.99 7.65 -18.40
C LEU A 132 -5.97 8.84 -18.37
N ASP A 133 -6.43 9.27 -19.54
CA ASP A 133 -7.39 10.38 -19.67
C ASP A 133 -8.71 10.10 -18.94
N GLU A 134 -9.23 8.87 -19.05
CA GLU A 134 -10.45 8.47 -18.36
C GLU A 134 -10.28 8.44 -16.86
N VAL A 135 -9.15 7.89 -16.37
CA VAL A 135 -8.81 7.87 -14.95
C VAL A 135 -8.74 9.30 -14.42
N MET A 136 -7.98 10.18 -15.07
CA MET A 136 -7.80 11.57 -14.63
C MET A 136 -9.11 12.38 -14.65
N LYS A 137 -9.98 12.16 -15.64
CA LYS A 137 -11.30 12.82 -15.71
C LYS A 137 -12.29 12.35 -14.65
N LYS A 138 -12.30 11.06 -14.35
CA LYS A 138 -13.29 10.45 -13.43
C LYS A 138 -12.89 10.53 -11.97
N ALA A 139 -11.59 10.47 -11.67
CA ALA A 139 -11.09 10.36 -10.31
C ALA A 139 -11.30 11.65 -9.49
N HIS A 140 -11.80 11.47 -8.27
CA HIS A 140 -11.78 12.49 -7.22
C HIS A 140 -10.46 12.48 -6.45
N ILE A 141 -9.82 11.31 -6.42
CA ILE A 141 -8.54 11.05 -5.77
C ILE A 141 -7.67 10.34 -6.78
N VAL A 142 -6.49 10.83 -7.05
CA VAL A 142 -5.50 10.22 -7.95
C VAL A 142 -4.31 9.78 -7.14
N ILE A 143 -3.87 8.53 -7.35
CA ILE A 143 -2.66 7.97 -6.79
C ILE A 143 -1.81 7.51 -7.96
N ALA A 144 -0.61 8.03 -8.08
CA ALA A 144 0.32 7.69 -9.16
C ALA A 144 1.57 7.00 -8.60
N THR A 145 1.95 5.86 -9.20
CA THR A 145 3.06 5.00 -8.78
C THR A 145 3.78 4.41 -9.99
N THR A 146 4.02 5.23 -11.01
CA THR A 146 4.49 4.77 -12.33
C THR A 146 6.01 4.75 -12.47
N GLY A 147 6.72 5.48 -11.62
CA GLY A 147 8.15 5.74 -11.82
C GLY A 147 8.45 6.65 -13.02
N CYS A 148 7.44 7.29 -13.61
CA CYS A 148 7.59 8.14 -14.79
C CYS A 148 7.41 9.63 -14.43
N PRO A 149 8.50 10.39 -14.23
CA PRO A 149 8.42 11.78 -13.84
C PRO A 149 7.67 12.64 -14.84
N GLY A 150 6.79 13.53 -14.35
CA GLY A 150 6.07 14.47 -15.18
C GLY A 150 5.04 13.84 -16.13
N LEU A 151 4.61 12.60 -15.88
CA LEU A 151 3.57 11.91 -16.65
C LEU A 151 2.24 12.65 -16.60
N ILE A 152 1.86 13.12 -15.41
CA ILE A 152 0.61 13.87 -15.22
C ILE A 152 0.88 15.34 -15.52
N LYS A 153 0.17 15.85 -16.54
CA LYS A 153 0.25 17.27 -16.92
C LYS A 153 -0.77 18.10 -16.13
N PRO A 154 -0.49 19.39 -15.85
CA PRO A 154 -1.42 20.26 -15.11
C PRO A 154 -2.84 20.29 -15.69
N GLU A 155 -2.99 20.26 -17.01
CA GLU A 155 -4.29 20.25 -17.70
C GLU A 155 -5.10 18.96 -17.47
N MET A 156 -4.48 17.88 -17.02
CA MET A 156 -5.13 16.62 -16.68
C MET A 156 -5.70 16.62 -15.25
N VAL A 157 -5.27 17.56 -14.41
CA VAL A 157 -5.67 17.63 -13.01
C VAL A 157 -7.11 18.14 -12.90
N ARG A 158 -7.98 17.31 -12.31
CA ARG A 158 -9.36 17.70 -12.04
C ARG A 158 -9.40 18.70 -10.87
N LYS A 159 -10.12 19.82 -11.04
CA LYS A 159 -10.33 20.80 -9.97
C LYS A 159 -11.00 20.16 -8.75
N GLY A 160 -10.46 20.45 -7.56
CA GLY A 160 -10.93 19.91 -6.29
C GLY A 160 -10.53 18.47 -6.02
N SER A 161 -9.69 17.85 -6.88
CA SER A 161 -9.18 16.49 -6.63
C SER A 161 -8.08 16.48 -5.56
N VAL A 162 -7.86 15.29 -4.99
CA VAL A 162 -6.66 14.96 -4.20
C VAL A 162 -5.68 14.24 -5.12
N VAL A 163 -4.41 14.64 -5.13
CA VAL A 163 -3.36 14.03 -5.97
C VAL A 163 -2.20 13.57 -5.10
N LEU A 164 -1.92 12.27 -5.10
CA LEU A 164 -0.76 11.66 -4.47
C LEU A 164 0.14 11.09 -5.56
N ALA A 165 1.23 11.79 -5.90
CA ALA A 165 2.20 11.38 -6.91
C ALA A 165 3.43 10.79 -6.19
N LEU A 166 3.46 9.45 -6.05
CA LEU A 166 4.29 8.77 -5.07
C LEU A 166 5.64 8.29 -5.59
N SER A 167 5.95 8.49 -6.88
CA SER A 167 7.24 8.07 -7.43
C SER A 167 8.41 8.88 -6.87
N ASN A 168 9.47 8.18 -6.51
CA ASN A 168 10.71 8.76 -6.02
C ASN A 168 11.86 8.48 -7.01
N PRO A 169 12.84 9.41 -7.15
CA PRO A 169 12.95 10.71 -6.48
C PRO A 169 12.11 11.81 -7.12
N ASN A 170 11.57 11.60 -8.32
CA ASN A 170 10.83 12.59 -9.07
C ASN A 170 9.40 12.11 -9.29
N PRO A 171 8.37 12.85 -8.80
CA PRO A 171 6.98 12.45 -8.91
C PRO A 171 6.41 12.63 -10.33
N GLU A 172 5.28 12.00 -10.60
CA GLU A 172 4.52 12.15 -11.85
C GLU A 172 4.01 13.57 -12.09
N ILE A 173 3.77 14.31 -11.02
CA ILE A 173 3.53 15.76 -10.99
C ILE A 173 3.97 16.27 -9.62
N THR A 174 4.60 17.44 -9.57
CA THR A 174 4.97 18.03 -8.28
C THR A 174 3.72 18.54 -7.54
N PRO A 175 3.69 18.51 -6.19
CA PRO A 175 2.56 19.02 -5.41
C PRO A 175 2.18 20.45 -5.79
N ASP A 176 3.17 21.34 -5.97
CA ASP A 176 2.94 22.74 -6.34
C ASP A 176 2.21 22.87 -7.67
N LEU A 177 2.61 22.12 -8.70
CA LEU A 177 1.96 22.13 -10.00
C LEU A 177 0.54 21.57 -9.95
N ALA A 178 0.32 20.50 -9.14
CA ALA A 178 -1.01 19.94 -8.96
C ALA A 178 -1.96 20.93 -8.26
N LEU A 179 -1.48 21.64 -7.22
CA LEU A 179 -2.26 22.66 -6.52
C LEU A 179 -2.55 23.86 -7.42
N GLN A 180 -1.56 24.34 -8.19
CA GLN A 180 -1.77 25.44 -9.18
C GLN A 180 -2.77 25.04 -10.27
N ALA A 181 -2.83 23.76 -10.65
CA ALA A 181 -3.81 23.24 -11.59
C ALA A 181 -5.23 23.08 -11.00
N GLY A 182 -5.38 23.30 -9.69
CA GLY A 182 -6.67 23.31 -8.99
C GLY A 182 -6.98 22.07 -8.16
N ALA A 183 -6.01 21.21 -7.88
CA ALA A 183 -6.18 20.17 -6.86
C ALA A 183 -6.49 20.82 -5.50
N SER A 184 -7.36 20.19 -4.71
CA SER A 184 -7.65 20.65 -3.33
C SER A 184 -6.57 20.25 -2.36
N PHE A 185 -5.84 19.19 -2.70
CA PHE A 185 -4.72 18.67 -1.92
C PHE A 185 -3.75 17.91 -2.84
N ALA A 186 -2.45 18.05 -2.58
CA ALA A 186 -1.43 17.30 -3.30
C ALA A 186 -0.24 16.96 -2.40
N ALA A 187 0.34 15.78 -2.59
CA ALA A 187 1.55 15.35 -1.93
C ALA A 187 2.38 14.40 -2.82
N ASP A 188 3.64 14.25 -2.50
CA ASP A 188 4.58 13.36 -3.16
C ASP A 188 5.00 12.16 -2.29
N GLY A 189 5.84 11.28 -2.85
CA GLY A 189 6.31 10.08 -2.17
C GLY A 189 7.19 10.33 -0.93
N LYS A 190 7.68 11.55 -0.74
CA LYS A 190 8.44 11.91 0.48
C LYS A 190 7.53 12.01 1.70
N SER A 191 6.27 12.33 1.48
CA SER A 191 5.23 12.45 2.53
C SER A 191 4.62 11.11 2.93
N VAL A 192 4.95 10.01 2.24
CA VAL A 192 4.36 8.68 2.46
C VAL A 192 5.49 7.66 2.57
N ASN A 193 5.80 7.22 3.80
CA ASN A 193 6.89 6.29 4.05
C ASN A 193 6.37 5.00 4.69
N ASN A 194 6.59 3.84 4.02
CA ASN A 194 6.18 2.51 4.48
C ASN A 194 6.80 2.09 5.82
N ALA A 195 7.90 2.73 6.25
CA ALA A 195 8.48 2.52 7.57
C ALA A 195 7.54 2.85 8.75
N LEU A 196 6.46 3.60 8.53
CA LEU A 196 5.40 3.77 9.53
C LEU A 196 4.59 2.49 9.77
N ALA A 197 4.49 1.62 8.77
CA ALA A 197 3.61 0.46 8.80
C ALA A 197 4.33 -0.83 9.21
N PHE A 198 5.43 -1.19 8.50
CA PHE A 198 5.98 -2.54 8.59
C PHE A 198 6.44 -2.95 10.00
N PRO A 199 7.09 -2.10 10.82
CA PRO A 199 7.54 -2.53 12.13
C PRO A 199 6.38 -2.97 13.03
N GLY A 200 5.29 -2.19 13.05
CA GLY A 200 4.09 -2.48 13.83
C GLY A 200 3.31 -3.68 13.28
N LEU A 201 3.22 -3.83 11.96
CA LEU A 201 2.56 -4.99 11.33
C LEU A 201 3.24 -6.30 11.70
N PHE A 202 4.55 -6.38 11.52
CA PHE A 202 5.30 -7.59 11.87
C PHE A 202 5.34 -7.82 13.37
N ARG A 203 5.56 -6.77 14.17
CA ARG A 203 5.60 -6.90 15.62
C ARG A 203 4.27 -7.42 16.17
N GLY A 204 3.14 -6.85 15.74
CA GLY A 204 1.81 -7.30 16.15
C GLY A 204 1.52 -8.74 15.73
N ALA A 205 1.85 -9.10 14.49
CA ALA A 205 1.70 -10.47 14.01
C ALA A 205 2.54 -11.47 14.82
N LEU A 206 3.80 -11.14 15.10
CA LEU A 206 4.71 -11.99 15.88
C LEU A 206 4.26 -12.15 17.35
N ASN A 207 3.77 -11.09 17.99
CA ASN A 207 3.35 -11.13 19.38
C ASN A 207 2.21 -12.12 19.63
N VAL A 208 1.31 -12.28 18.67
CA VAL A 208 0.17 -13.21 18.74
C VAL A 208 0.39 -14.49 17.92
N ARG A 209 1.59 -14.67 17.36
CA ARG A 209 1.93 -15.80 16.49
C ARG A 209 0.95 -16.00 15.34
N ALA A 210 0.62 -14.90 14.67
CA ALA A 210 -0.20 -14.97 13.46
C ALA A 210 0.49 -15.83 12.39
N THR A 211 -0.29 -16.56 11.62
CA THR A 211 0.21 -17.34 10.46
C THR A 211 0.33 -16.49 9.21
N ARG A 212 -0.36 -15.35 9.15
CA ARG A 212 -0.35 -14.41 8.01
C ARG A 212 -0.71 -13.00 8.43
N ILE A 213 -0.40 -12.03 7.57
CA ILE A 213 -0.83 -10.62 7.73
C ILE A 213 -1.96 -10.36 6.75
N ASN A 214 -3.22 -10.40 7.23
CA ASN A 214 -4.40 -10.23 6.41
C ASN A 214 -4.84 -8.76 6.26
N ASN A 215 -5.86 -8.50 5.41
CA ASN A 215 -6.34 -7.15 5.15
C ASN A 215 -6.95 -6.47 6.38
N LYS A 216 -7.54 -7.22 7.34
CA LYS A 216 -8.05 -6.61 8.59
C LYS A 216 -6.91 -6.03 9.42
N MET A 217 -5.79 -6.72 9.51
CA MET A 217 -4.58 -6.25 10.20
C MET A 217 -3.98 -5.03 9.49
N LYS A 218 -3.90 -5.05 8.15
CA LYS A 218 -3.39 -3.93 7.33
C LYS A 218 -4.28 -2.68 7.50
N ILE A 219 -5.60 -2.85 7.49
CA ILE A 219 -6.56 -1.75 7.71
C ILE A 219 -6.45 -1.21 9.15
N ALA A 220 -6.34 -2.08 10.14
CA ALA A 220 -6.16 -1.66 11.54
C ALA A 220 -4.88 -0.83 11.73
N ALA A 221 -3.78 -1.23 11.07
CA ALA A 221 -2.54 -0.47 11.04
C ALA A 221 -2.74 0.92 10.41
N ALA A 222 -3.39 0.99 9.25
CA ALA A 222 -3.66 2.26 8.56
C ALA A 222 -4.51 3.22 9.39
N LEU A 223 -5.56 2.71 10.04
CA LEU A 223 -6.42 3.49 10.93
C LEU A 223 -5.66 4.00 12.17
N SER A 224 -4.74 3.18 12.71
CA SER A 224 -3.89 3.58 13.82
C SER A 224 -2.91 4.68 13.39
N ILE A 225 -2.20 4.52 12.28
CA ILE A 225 -1.29 5.54 11.74
C ILE A 225 -2.02 6.87 11.51
N ALA A 226 -3.18 6.83 10.85
CA ALA A 226 -3.95 8.03 10.53
C ALA A 226 -4.34 8.88 11.77
N ARG A 227 -4.55 8.23 12.92
CA ARG A 227 -4.91 8.91 14.18
C ARG A 227 -3.76 9.69 14.83
N HIS A 228 -2.53 9.33 14.52
CA HIS A 228 -1.34 9.99 15.06
C HIS A 228 -0.86 11.18 14.24
N ALA A 229 -1.46 11.44 13.07
CA ALA A 229 -1.16 12.63 12.29
C ALA A 229 -1.70 13.88 12.98
N GLU A 230 -0.88 14.92 13.03
CA GLU A 230 -1.28 16.23 13.52
C GLU A 230 -2.23 16.94 12.56
N GLU A 231 -2.74 18.10 12.96
CA GLU A 231 -3.61 18.91 12.11
C GLU A 231 -2.83 19.33 10.84
N ASN A 232 -3.40 19.05 9.67
CA ASN A 232 -2.82 19.26 8.35
C ASN A 232 -1.67 18.33 7.93
N GLU A 233 -1.38 17.28 8.70
CA GLU A 233 -0.45 16.23 8.28
C GLU A 233 -1.20 15.03 7.66
N LEU A 234 -0.59 14.41 6.65
CA LEU A 234 -1.12 13.17 6.05
C LEU A 234 -0.91 11.96 6.94
N VAL A 235 0.29 11.85 7.47
CA VAL A 235 0.74 10.78 8.34
C VAL A 235 1.70 11.36 9.38
N PRO A 236 1.84 10.73 10.56
CA PRO A 236 2.73 11.23 11.60
C PRO A 236 4.20 11.11 11.20
N SER A 237 5.06 11.83 11.89
CA SER A 237 6.51 11.63 11.80
C SER A 237 6.88 10.18 12.12
N LEU A 238 7.89 9.64 11.41
CA LEU A 238 8.49 8.33 11.71
C LEU A 238 9.03 8.23 13.15
N LEU A 239 9.43 9.37 13.72
CA LEU A 239 9.97 9.46 15.08
C LEU A 239 8.89 9.71 16.14
N HIS A 240 7.60 9.68 15.77
CA HIS A 240 6.51 9.81 16.74
C HIS A 240 6.58 8.66 17.77
N PRO A 241 6.65 8.97 19.08
CA PRO A 241 7.03 7.98 20.10
C PRO A 241 6.04 6.81 20.22
N ASP A 242 4.76 7.03 19.95
CA ASP A 242 3.71 6.05 20.21
C ASP A 242 3.19 5.34 18.95
N VAL A 243 3.50 5.84 17.74
CA VAL A 243 2.90 5.30 16.51
C VAL A 243 3.14 3.80 16.34
N HIS A 244 4.38 3.36 16.49
CA HIS A 244 4.71 1.93 16.30
C HIS A 244 4.11 1.03 17.38
N LYS A 245 4.01 1.50 18.61
CA LYS A 245 3.37 0.79 19.73
C LYS A 245 1.87 0.62 19.46
N ASP A 246 1.20 1.67 19.06
CA ASP A 246 -0.25 1.65 18.84
C ASP A 246 -0.63 0.90 17.57
N VAL A 247 0.20 0.97 16.52
CA VAL A 247 0.06 0.12 15.32
C VAL A 247 0.20 -1.34 15.71
N THR A 248 1.21 -1.71 16.51
CA THR A 248 1.39 -3.07 17.03
C THR A 248 0.14 -3.57 17.74
N ALA A 249 -0.37 -2.81 18.71
CA ALA A 249 -1.57 -3.18 19.48
C ALA A 249 -2.84 -3.29 18.61
N ALA A 250 -2.99 -2.44 17.60
CA ALA A 250 -4.10 -2.50 16.66
C ALA A 250 -4.04 -3.76 15.79
N VAL A 251 -2.84 -4.13 15.34
CA VAL A 251 -2.59 -5.33 14.53
C VAL A 251 -2.82 -6.60 15.34
N GLU A 252 -2.36 -6.67 16.60
CA GLU A 252 -2.61 -7.80 17.52
C GLU A 252 -4.12 -8.06 17.67
N ARG A 253 -4.90 -7.03 17.97
CA ARG A 253 -6.35 -7.16 18.09
C ARG A 253 -6.99 -7.67 16.79
N ALA A 254 -6.61 -7.09 15.65
CA ALA A 254 -7.15 -7.50 14.37
C ALA A 254 -6.77 -8.94 13.99
N ALA A 255 -5.59 -9.40 14.35
CA ALA A 255 -5.16 -10.80 14.16
C ALA A 255 -6.00 -11.76 14.98
N LEU A 256 -6.19 -11.46 16.28
CA LEU A 256 -7.04 -12.25 17.18
C LEU A 256 -8.48 -12.31 16.69
N GLU A 257 -9.08 -11.16 16.34
CA GLU A 257 -10.45 -11.06 15.82
C GLU A 257 -10.66 -11.76 14.47
N SER A 258 -9.60 -11.93 13.70
CA SER A 258 -9.66 -12.61 12.39
C SER A 258 -9.27 -14.09 12.43
N GLY A 259 -8.86 -14.60 13.58
CA GLY A 259 -8.58 -16.02 13.78
C GLY A 259 -7.36 -16.55 13.02
N VAL A 260 -6.40 -15.69 12.68
CA VAL A 260 -5.18 -16.06 11.94
C VAL A 260 -4.00 -16.39 12.87
N ILE A 261 -4.29 -16.90 14.05
CA ILE A 261 -3.29 -17.23 15.06
C ILE A 261 -3.07 -18.75 15.14
N LYS A 262 -1.85 -19.18 15.49
CA LYS A 262 -1.60 -20.58 15.84
C LYS A 262 -2.19 -20.88 17.21
N HIS A 263 -3.07 -21.89 17.26
CA HIS A 263 -3.47 -22.49 18.53
C HIS A 263 -2.38 -23.48 18.98
N TRP A 264 -2.15 -23.54 20.28
CA TRP A 264 -1.32 -24.59 20.86
C TRP A 264 -2.18 -25.84 20.96
N ASP A 265 -1.69 -26.93 20.40
CA ASP A 265 -2.13 -28.27 20.78
C ASP A 265 -1.43 -28.68 22.07
#